data_ff409101b8f6812a7ba60db4f57fc09a
#
_entry.id   ff409101b8f6812a7ba60db4f57fc09a
#
_cell.length_a   1.000
_cell.length_b   1.000
_cell.length_c   1.000
_cell.angle_alpha   90.00
_cell.angle_beta   90.00
_cell.angle_gamma   90.00
#
_symmetry.space_group_name_H-M   'P 1'
#
loop_
_entity.id
_entity.type
_entity.pdbx_description
1 polymer ?
#
loop_
_entity_poly.entity_id
_entity_poly.type
_entity_poly.pdbx_seq_one_letter_code
_entity_poly.pdbx_strand_id
1 'polypeptide(L)'
;MLAFMGIGIVDPILPSIASSIGATHSQVEMLFTAYIFTMAIMMIPIGIVASKVGDKKLIVSGLFLVTIFALLCSFSNSIGALSIFRAGWGLGNSMFLATAMTLLISLSHTTSHAIGLYESAMGLGMAFGPLVGGILGNMSWRYPFLATAVLIFIACLLILFKVKVPQSVDQTTTKKQVPIKQMLHLFTYKPFLQISLSGMFYYYCFFTILAFSPLVLGLSAIKIGFVFFAWGLCLAFGSAKIAHDLEARYNSKTILKFTLIACALILILLGVIPVLWIRIALIIISGLILGINNALFTTTVIEHSPYARSVTSGAYNFVRWLGAAFAPLCSGIISETLGTSYPFLIAAALAIIGMAILFLKVAQPAEKQIEVME
;
A
#
# COMPACT_ATOMS: atom_id res chain seq x y z
N MET A 1 -0.80 -8.37 10.41
CA MET A 1 0.18 -7.41 10.94
C MET A 1 1.58 -7.62 10.35
N LEU A 2 2.29 -8.74 10.58
CA LEU A 2 3.69 -8.93 10.13
C LEU A 2 3.91 -8.75 8.62
N ALA A 3 3.01 -9.24 7.77
CA ALA A 3 3.11 -9.05 6.32
C ALA A 3 3.00 -7.56 5.90
N PHE A 4 2.19 -6.78 6.61
CA PHE A 4 2.09 -5.33 6.39
C PHE A 4 3.30 -4.58 6.95
N MET A 5 3.87 -5.05 8.06
CA MET A 5 5.12 -4.52 8.60
C MET A 5 6.26 -4.61 7.59
N GLY A 6 6.30 -5.69 6.79
CA GLY A 6 7.28 -5.90 5.73
C GLY A 6 7.26 -4.83 4.61
N ILE A 7 6.17 -4.04 4.49
CA ILE A 7 6.11 -2.90 3.55
C ILE A 7 7.00 -1.76 4.07
N GLY A 8 6.77 -1.32 5.30
CA GLY A 8 7.43 -0.15 5.86
C GLY A 8 8.77 -0.41 6.57
N ILE A 9 9.16 -1.67 6.77
CA ILE A 9 10.39 -2.01 7.52
C ILE A 9 11.67 -1.56 6.78
N VAL A 10 11.58 -1.36 5.47
CA VAL A 10 12.71 -0.99 4.61
C VAL A 10 12.90 0.52 4.53
N ASP A 11 11.86 1.32 4.80
CA ASP A 11 11.92 2.78 4.65
C ASP A 11 13.09 3.41 5.43
N PRO A 12 13.30 3.11 6.74
CA PRO A 12 14.34 3.75 7.52
C PRO A 12 15.76 3.31 7.13
N ILE A 13 15.90 2.18 6.45
CA ILE A 13 17.22 1.63 6.10
C ILE A 13 17.68 1.98 4.69
N LEU A 14 16.85 2.65 3.88
CA LEU A 14 17.21 3.05 2.51
C LEU A 14 18.52 3.86 2.45
N PRO A 15 18.71 4.91 3.29
CA PRO A 15 19.95 5.64 3.29
C PRO A 15 21.17 4.79 3.66
N SER A 16 20.98 3.83 4.59
CA SER A 16 22.04 2.90 5.00
C SER A 16 22.39 1.90 3.89
N ILE A 17 21.41 1.42 3.12
CA ILE A 17 21.62 0.59 1.93
C ILE A 17 22.38 1.39 0.88
N ALA A 18 21.93 2.63 0.58
CA ALA A 18 22.56 3.51 -0.39
C ALA A 18 24.07 3.69 -0.10
N SER A 19 24.39 4.08 1.14
CA SER A 19 25.77 4.31 1.56
C SER A 19 26.61 3.03 1.60
N SER A 20 26.03 1.88 2.02
CA SER A 20 26.79 0.64 2.19
C SER A 20 27.12 -0.06 0.86
N ILE A 21 26.25 0.07 -0.15
CA ILE A 21 26.40 -0.57 -1.46
C ILE A 21 26.95 0.42 -2.51
N GLY A 22 26.98 1.73 -2.19
CA GLY A 22 27.36 2.78 -3.13
C GLY A 22 26.29 3.01 -4.21
N ALA A 23 25.02 2.85 -3.85
CA ALA A 23 23.90 2.96 -4.78
C ALA A 23 23.36 4.39 -4.86
N THR A 24 22.88 4.79 -6.04
CA THR A 24 22.20 6.07 -6.25
C THR A 24 20.78 6.05 -5.67
N HIS A 25 20.14 7.23 -5.54
CA HIS A 25 18.75 7.33 -5.09
C HIS A 25 17.80 6.52 -5.98
N SER A 26 17.95 6.61 -7.30
CA SER A 26 17.15 5.85 -8.27
C SER A 26 17.30 4.34 -8.08
N GLN A 27 18.52 3.87 -7.87
CA GLN A 27 18.78 2.44 -7.65
C GLN A 27 18.17 1.93 -6.35
N VAL A 28 18.18 2.72 -5.28
CA VAL A 28 17.58 2.34 -3.99
C VAL A 28 16.06 2.37 -4.08
N GLU A 29 15.48 3.35 -4.76
CA GLU A 29 14.04 3.43 -5.02
C GLU A 29 13.53 2.25 -5.86
N MET A 30 14.38 1.67 -6.70
CA MET A 30 14.07 0.45 -7.46
C MET A 30 13.68 -0.73 -6.54
N LEU A 31 14.16 -0.77 -5.30
CA LEU A 31 13.77 -1.79 -4.31
C LEU A 31 12.28 -1.75 -3.99
N PHE A 32 11.73 -0.54 -3.85
CA PHE A 32 10.29 -0.34 -3.68
C PHE A 32 9.52 -0.65 -4.95
N THR A 33 9.98 -0.09 -6.06
CA THR A 33 9.35 -0.29 -7.37
C THR A 33 9.25 -1.78 -7.70
N ALA A 34 10.34 -2.54 -7.61
CA ALA A 34 10.36 -3.97 -7.91
C ALA A 34 9.37 -4.75 -7.03
N TYR A 35 9.33 -4.45 -5.75
CA TYR A 35 8.41 -5.08 -4.80
C TYR A 35 6.94 -4.73 -5.08
N ILE A 36 6.61 -3.43 -5.14
CA ILE A 36 5.23 -2.96 -5.26
C ILE A 36 4.67 -3.26 -6.64
N PHE A 37 5.46 -3.10 -7.70
CA PHE A 37 5.05 -3.37 -9.07
C PHE A 37 4.72 -4.85 -9.27
N THR A 38 5.60 -5.75 -8.79
CA THR A 38 5.31 -7.19 -8.83
C THR A 38 4.06 -7.52 -8.02
N MET A 39 3.91 -6.94 -6.82
CA MET A 39 2.73 -7.13 -6.00
C MET A 39 1.45 -6.66 -6.70
N ALA A 40 1.46 -5.48 -7.31
CA ALA A 40 0.31 -4.91 -8.00
C ALA A 40 -0.12 -5.76 -9.20
N ILE A 41 0.80 -6.10 -10.08
CA ILE A 41 0.51 -6.91 -11.29
C ILE A 41 0.01 -8.29 -10.90
N MET A 42 0.60 -8.91 -9.90
CA MET A 42 0.26 -10.26 -9.49
C MET A 42 -1.05 -10.37 -8.70
N MET A 43 -1.60 -9.26 -8.21
CA MET A 43 -2.90 -9.30 -7.50
C MET A 43 -4.03 -9.91 -8.34
N ILE A 44 -4.07 -9.60 -9.64
CA ILE A 44 -5.12 -10.11 -10.54
C ILE A 44 -4.97 -11.62 -10.80
N PRO A 45 -3.82 -12.13 -11.33
CA PRO A 45 -3.67 -13.56 -11.58
C PRO A 45 -3.74 -14.40 -10.30
N ILE A 46 -3.21 -13.88 -9.18
CA ILE A 46 -3.28 -14.58 -7.89
C ILE A 46 -4.72 -14.66 -7.37
N GLY A 47 -5.54 -13.64 -7.57
CA GLY A 47 -6.96 -13.70 -7.25
C GLY A 47 -7.69 -14.85 -7.98
N ILE A 48 -7.31 -15.13 -9.24
CA ILE A 48 -7.82 -16.27 -10.02
C ILE A 48 -7.30 -17.60 -9.46
N VAL A 49 -6.02 -17.68 -9.13
CA VAL A 49 -5.41 -18.88 -8.54
C VAL A 49 -6.03 -19.18 -7.17
N ALA A 50 -6.34 -18.16 -6.38
CA ALA A 50 -6.97 -18.30 -5.07
C ALA A 50 -8.30 -19.08 -5.13
N SER A 51 -9.10 -18.84 -6.17
CA SER A 51 -10.38 -19.55 -6.34
C SER A 51 -10.22 -21.05 -6.63
N LYS A 52 -9.05 -21.48 -7.11
CA LYS A 52 -8.76 -22.88 -7.47
C LYS A 52 -8.00 -23.63 -6.38
N VAL A 53 -7.05 -22.98 -5.73
CA VAL A 53 -6.11 -23.63 -4.79
C VAL A 53 -6.61 -23.57 -3.33
N GLY A 54 -7.45 -22.59 -3.01
CA GLY A 54 -7.93 -22.32 -1.67
C GLY A 54 -7.05 -21.33 -0.91
N ASP A 55 -7.70 -20.50 -0.05
CA ASP A 55 -7.07 -19.36 0.61
C ASP A 55 -5.92 -19.75 1.54
N LYS A 56 -6.10 -20.78 2.39
CA LYS A 56 -5.08 -21.21 3.35
C LYS A 56 -3.80 -21.67 2.65
N LYS A 57 -3.92 -22.51 1.60
CA LYS A 57 -2.75 -23.01 0.88
C LYS A 57 -2.00 -21.86 0.22
N LEU A 58 -2.73 -20.92 -0.38
CA LEU A 58 -2.13 -19.78 -1.05
C LEU A 58 -1.44 -18.81 -0.08
N ILE A 59 -2.03 -18.54 1.09
CA ILE A 59 -1.39 -17.75 2.15
C ILE A 59 -0.10 -18.41 2.62
N VAL A 60 -0.13 -19.70 2.94
CA VAL A 60 1.06 -20.43 3.42
C VAL A 60 2.17 -20.40 2.36
N SER A 61 1.84 -20.67 1.09
CA SER A 61 2.82 -20.59 0.00
C SER A 61 3.37 -19.17 -0.17
N GLY A 62 2.52 -18.15 -0.06
CA GLY A 62 2.93 -16.74 -0.13
C GLY A 62 3.87 -16.35 1.00
N LEU A 63 3.55 -16.69 2.24
CA LEU A 63 4.38 -16.40 3.40
C LEU A 63 5.72 -17.18 3.34
N PHE A 64 5.71 -18.39 2.83
CA PHE A 64 6.93 -19.16 2.61
C PHE A 64 7.84 -18.48 1.56
N LEU A 65 7.28 -18.01 0.45
CA LEU A 65 8.02 -17.20 -0.53
C LEU A 65 8.57 -15.93 0.08
N VAL A 66 7.77 -15.19 0.85
CA VAL A 66 8.24 -13.98 1.56
C VAL A 66 9.42 -14.32 2.47
N THR A 67 9.34 -15.43 3.22
CA THR A 67 10.42 -15.88 4.11
C THR A 67 11.72 -16.10 3.33
N ILE A 68 11.67 -16.86 2.23
CA ILE A 68 12.85 -17.15 1.40
C ILE A 68 13.45 -15.85 0.85
N PHE A 69 12.63 -15.00 0.21
CA PHE A 69 13.11 -13.80 -0.43
C PHE A 69 13.59 -12.73 0.57
N ALA A 70 12.95 -12.62 1.75
CA ALA A 70 13.45 -11.75 2.81
C ALA A 70 14.80 -12.23 3.34
N LEU A 71 14.97 -13.54 3.49
CA LEU A 71 16.26 -14.14 3.87
C LEU A 71 17.33 -13.85 2.81
N LEU A 72 17.04 -14.06 1.53
CA LEU A 72 17.95 -13.76 0.41
C LEU A 72 18.32 -12.26 0.37
N CYS A 73 17.38 -11.36 0.68
CA CYS A 73 17.67 -9.93 0.81
C CYS A 73 18.74 -9.67 1.90
N SER A 74 18.69 -10.37 3.03
CA SER A 74 19.65 -10.16 4.12
C SER A 74 21.09 -10.55 3.75
N PHE A 75 21.27 -11.47 2.81
CA PHE A 75 22.58 -11.93 2.33
C PHE A 75 23.03 -11.24 1.03
N SER A 76 22.22 -10.35 0.47
CA SER A 76 22.54 -9.67 -0.78
C SER A 76 23.70 -8.68 -0.62
N ASN A 77 24.55 -8.60 -1.65
CA ASN A 77 25.68 -7.67 -1.73
C ASN A 77 25.57 -6.70 -2.92
N SER A 78 24.50 -6.77 -3.72
CA SER A 78 24.29 -5.88 -4.85
C SER A 78 22.85 -5.39 -4.91
N ILE A 79 22.67 -4.16 -5.40
CA ILE A 79 21.36 -3.54 -5.54
C ILE A 79 20.47 -4.29 -6.54
N GLY A 80 21.07 -4.85 -7.61
CA GLY A 80 20.33 -5.64 -8.61
C GLY A 80 19.78 -6.94 -8.03
N ALA A 81 20.59 -7.72 -7.28
CA ALA A 81 20.13 -8.93 -6.61
C ALA A 81 19.05 -8.59 -5.56
N LEU A 82 19.26 -7.52 -4.78
CA LEU A 82 18.31 -7.07 -3.78
C LEU A 82 16.95 -6.70 -4.42
N SER A 83 16.96 -6.02 -5.59
CA SER A 83 15.75 -5.68 -6.33
C SER A 83 15.00 -6.92 -6.84
N ILE A 84 15.72 -7.92 -7.38
CA ILE A 84 15.12 -9.19 -7.82
C ILE A 84 14.49 -9.93 -6.61
N PHE A 85 15.19 -9.99 -5.49
CA PHE A 85 14.65 -10.64 -4.29
C PHE A 85 13.47 -9.88 -3.72
N ARG A 86 13.45 -8.55 -3.79
CA ARG A 86 12.29 -7.73 -3.43
C ARG A 86 11.11 -7.98 -4.36
N ALA A 87 11.32 -8.17 -5.67
CA ALA A 87 10.26 -8.57 -6.59
C ALA A 87 9.65 -9.94 -6.21
N GLY A 88 10.50 -10.93 -5.88
CA GLY A 88 10.04 -12.23 -5.38
C GLY A 88 9.25 -12.14 -4.06
N TRP A 89 9.69 -11.26 -3.16
CA TRP A 89 8.94 -10.94 -1.94
C TRP A 89 7.57 -10.32 -2.27
N GLY A 90 7.50 -9.39 -3.23
CA GLY A 90 6.26 -8.79 -3.73
C GLY A 90 5.26 -9.84 -4.25
N LEU A 91 5.76 -10.86 -4.97
CA LEU A 91 4.95 -12.00 -5.39
C LEU A 91 4.36 -12.75 -4.20
N GLY A 92 5.17 -13.12 -3.20
CA GLY A 92 4.67 -13.78 -1.99
C GLY A 92 3.64 -12.94 -1.23
N ASN A 93 3.86 -11.62 -1.16
CA ASN A 93 2.94 -10.72 -0.48
C ASN A 93 1.62 -10.51 -1.25
N SER A 94 1.63 -10.56 -2.59
CA SER A 94 0.39 -10.55 -3.39
C SER A 94 -0.49 -11.76 -3.09
N MET A 95 0.11 -12.94 -2.89
CA MET A 95 -0.62 -14.16 -2.51
C MET A 95 -1.28 -14.01 -1.14
N PHE A 96 -0.58 -13.42 -0.17
CA PHE A 96 -1.14 -13.11 1.14
C PHE A 96 -2.27 -12.08 1.05
N LEU A 97 -2.05 -10.94 0.40
CA LEU A 97 -3.03 -9.85 0.35
C LEU A 97 -4.32 -10.24 -0.39
N ALA A 98 -4.22 -11.05 -1.46
CA ALA A 98 -5.37 -11.49 -2.23
C ALA A 98 -6.30 -12.42 -1.44
N THR A 99 -5.82 -13.08 -0.38
CA THR A 99 -6.55 -14.16 0.30
C THR A 99 -6.74 -13.93 1.80
N ALA A 100 -5.93 -13.07 2.44
CA ALA A 100 -5.96 -12.88 3.89
C ALA A 100 -7.32 -12.38 4.39
N MET A 101 -7.94 -11.44 3.69
CA MET A 101 -9.26 -10.91 4.06
C MET A 101 -10.34 -11.98 3.95
N THR A 102 -10.36 -12.76 2.86
CA THR A 102 -11.35 -13.84 2.66
C THR A 102 -11.20 -14.95 3.69
N LEU A 103 -9.96 -15.35 3.99
CA LEU A 103 -9.71 -16.33 5.04
C LEU A 103 -10.16 -15.79 6.41
N LEU A 104 -9.88 -14.53 6.71
CA LEU A 104 -10.26 -13.93 7.99
C LEU A 104 -11.80 -13.85 8.14
N ILE A 105 -12.52 -13.53 7.07
CA ILE A 105 -13.99 -13.53 7.05
C ILE A 105 -14.53 -14.94 7.30
N SER A 106 -13.93 -15.97 6.68
CA SER A 106 -14.38 -17.37 6.87
C SER A 106 -14.13 -17.91 8.29
N LEU A 107 -13.24 -17.31 9.03
CA LEU A 107 -12.90 -17.70 10.41
C LEU A 107 -13.57 -16.83 11.49
N SER A 108 -14.23 -15.73 11.08
CA SER A 108 -14.83 -14.76 12.01
C SER A 108 -16.34 -14.96 12.10
N HIS A 109 -16.92 -14.65 13.25
CA HIS A 109 -18.37 -14.71 13.46
C HIS A 109 -19.15 -13.68 12.62
N THR A 110 -18.54 -12.53 12.34
CA THR A 110 -19.15 -11.48 11.50
C THR A 110 -18.14 -10.89 10.53
N THR A 111 -18.60 -10.52 9.34
CA THR A 111 -17.77 -9.87 8.31
C THR A 111 -17.19 -8.54 8.81
N SER A 112 -17.97 -7.77 9.57
CA SER A 112 -17.53 -6.49 10.13
C SER A 112 -16.35 -6.67 11.09
N HIS A 113 -16.38 -7.68 11.95
CA HIS A 113 -15.27 -7.99 12.87
C HIS A 113 -14.00 -8.40 12.10
N ALA A 114 -14.14 -9.22 11.05
CA ALA A 114 -13.02 -9.61 10.20
C ALA A 114 -12.34 -8.41 9.52
N ILE A 115 -13.15 -7.51 8.97
CA ILE A 115 -12.66 -6.27 8.33
C ILE A 115 -11.93 -5.40 9.37
N GLY A 116 -12.52 -5.21 10.54
CA GLY A 116 -11.90 -4.44 11.63
C GLY A 116 -10.54 -5.00 12.07
N LEU A 117 -10.42 -6.32 12.21
CA LEU A 117 -9.15 -6.99 12.53
C LEU A 117 -8.11 -6.83 11.41
N TYR A 118 -8.52 -6.95 10.15
CA TYR A 118 -7.63 -6.78 9.01
C TYR A 118 -7.09 -5.36 8.92
N GLU A 119 -7.96 -4.36 9.01
CA GLU A 119 -7.57 -2.94 8.96
C GLU A 119 -6.69 -2.56 10.16
N SER A 120 -7.01 -3.06 11.37
CA SER A 120 -6.18 -2.86 12.55
C SER A 120 -4.79 -3.49 12.38
N ALA A 121 -4.73 -4.71 11.83
CA ALA A 121 -3.47 -5.40 11.57
C ALA A 121 -2.65 -4.68 10.49
N MET A 122 -3.29 -4.08 9.49
CA MET A 122 -2.66 -3.25 8.46
C MET A 122 -2.09 -1.97 9.07
N GLY A 123 -2.90 -1.19 9.80
CA GLY A 123 -2.47 0.05 10.43
C GLY A 123 -1.31 -0.15 11.41
N LEU A 124 -1.42 -1.15 12.30
CA LEU A 124 -0.35 -1.49 13.23
C LEU A 124 0.92 -1.97 12.49
N GLY A 125 0.77 -2.76 11.42
CA GLY A 125 1.91 -3.21 10.63
C GLY A 125 2.67 -2.03 10.00
N MET A 126 1.95 -1.09 9.40
CA MET A 126 2.54 0.10 8.78
C MET A 126 3.16 1.07 9.80
N ALA A 127 2.64 1.14 11.03
CA ALA A 127 3.22 1.96 12.09
C ALA A 127 4.48 1.31 12.68
N PHE A 128 4.41 0.02 13.06
CA PHE A 128 5.53 -0.67 13.70
C PHE A 128 6.64 -1.09 12.73
N GLY A 129 6.34 -1.22 11.42
CA GLY A 129 7.33 -1.55 10.40
C GLY A 129 8.56 -0.64 10.42
N PRO A 130 8.39 0.67 10.22
CA PRO A 130 9.49 1.62 10.24
C PRO A 130 10.21 1.67 11.60
N LEU A 131 9.49 1.52 12.71
CA LEU A 131 10.11 1.50 14.04
C LEU A 131 11.06 0.32 14.20
N VAL A 132 10.61 -0.89 13.91
CA VAL A 132 11.44 -2.10 13.97
C VAL A 132 12.58 -2.02 12.95
N GLY A 133 12.28 -1.56 11.74
CA GLY A 133 13.26 -1.33 10.68
C GLY A 133 14.36 -0.35 11.11
N GLY A 134 13.98 0.75 11.75
CA GLY A 134 14.92 1.76 12.25
C GLY A 134 15.80 1.25 13.38
N ILE A 135 15.22 0.57 14.37
CA ILE A 135 15.98 0.01 15.51
C ILE A 135 17.00 -1.03 15.03
N LEU A 136 16.56 -2.02 14.28
CA LEU A 136 17.43 -3.07 13.76
C LEU A 136 18.39 -2.55 12.70
N GLY A 137 17.94 -1.64 11.86
CA GLY A 137 18.71 -1.03 10.79
C GLY A 137 19.85 -0.12 11.27
N ASN A 138 19.72 0.40 12.48
CA ASN A 138 20.81 1.15 13.13
C ASN A 138 22.03 0.27 13.48
N MET A 139 21.81 -1.03 13.68
CA MET A 139 22.89 -2.00 13.89
C MET A 139 23.44 -2.51 12.56
N SER A 140 22.57 -2.89 11.63
CA SER A 140 22.89 -3.30 10.27
C SER A 140 21.62 -3.23 9.40
N TRP A 141 21.74 -2.68 8.19
CA TRP A 141 20.65 -2.66 7.21
C TRP A 141 20.14 -4.06 6.82
N ARG A 142 20.89 -5.11 7.12
CA ARG A 142 20.55 -6.52 6.86
C ARG A 142 19.60 -7.10 7.90
N TYR A 143 19.67 -6.65 9.14
CA TYR A 143 18.90 -7.19 10.25
C TYR A 143 17.38 -7.04 10.11
N PRO A 144 16.83 -5.93 9.58
CA PRO A 144 15.40 -5.82 9.30
C PRO A 144 14.89 -6.91 8.35
N PHE A 145 15.66 -7.26 7.32
CA PHE A 145 15.32 -8.34 6.39
C PHE A 145 15.34 -9.71 7.08
N LEU A 146 16.39 -9.98 7.88
CA LEU A 146 16.51 -11.23 8.63
C LEU A 146 15.37 -11.37 9.66
N ALA A 147 15.10 -10.31 10.42
CA ALA A 147 14.00 -10.31 11.40
C ALA A 147 12.65 -10.56 10.72
N THR A 148 12.42 -9.93 9.56
CA THR A 148 11.20 -10.18 8.78
C THR A 148 11.11 -11.64 8.35
N ALA A 149 12.19 -12.23 7.84
CA ALA A 149 12.22 -13.63 7.44
C ALA A 149 11.83 -14.55 8.61
N VAL A 150 12.44 -14.34 9.79
CA VAL A 150 12.15 -15.13 10.99
C VAL A 150 10.70 -14.96 11.45
N LEU A 151 10.21 -13.71 11.55
CA LEU A 151 8.85 -13.44 12.02
C LEU A 151 7.78 -13.97 11.07
N ILE A 152 7.99 -13.82 9.76
CA ILE A 152 7.07 -14.34 8.73
C ILE A 152 7.12 -15.87 8.70
N PHE A 153 8.28 -16.49 8.90
CA PHE A 153 8.38 -17.94 9.01
C PHE A 153 7.60 -18.48 10.21
N ILE A 154 7.74 -17.86 11.39
CA ILE A 154 6.94 -18.20 12.58
C ILE A 154 5.44 -18.04 12.28
N ALA A 155 5.03 -16.94 11.65
CA ALA A 155 3.63 -16.73 11.26
C ALA A 155 3.14 -17.80 10.27
N CYS A 156 3.98 -18.20 9.31
CA CYS A 156 3.69 -19.27 8.34
C CYS A 156 3.44 -20.59 9.07
N LEU A 157 4.31 -20.98 10.02
CA LEU A 157 4.14 -22.19 10.83
C LEU A 157 2.87 -22.13 11.69
N LEU A 158 2.58 -21.00 12.32
CA LEU A 158 1.36 -20.81 13.10
C LEU A 158 0.10 -20.99 12.25
N ILE A 159 0.07 -20.42 11.06
CA ILE A 159 -1.07 -20.58 10.14
C ILE A 159 -1.18 -22.03 9.67
N LEU A 160 -0.06 -22.65 9.32
CA LEU A 160 -0.02 -24.02 8.85
C LEU A 160 -0.61 -24.99 9.86
N PHE A 161 -0.18 -24.89 11.13
CA PHE A 161 -0.51 -25.87 12.19
C PHE A 161 -1.74 -25.49 13.03
N LYS A 162 -1.98 -24.19 13.29
CA LYS A 162 -3.05 -23.75 14.19
C LYS A 162 -4.35 -23.37 13.48
N VAL A 163 -4.30 -22.86 12.24
CA VAL A 163 -5.51 -22.45 11.54
C VAL A 163 -6.16 -23.66 10.90
N LYS A 164 -7.32 -24.06 11.42
CA LYS A 164 -8.16 -25.10 10.84
C LYS A 164 -9.26 -24.43 10.03
N VAL A 165 -9.29 -24.66 8.73
CA VAL A 165 -10.40 -24.22 7.85
C VAL A 165 -11.46 -25.30 7.86
N PRO A 166 -12.72 -24.99 8.20
CA PRO A 166 -13.81 -25.96 8.14
C PRO A 166 -13.99 -26.50 6.72
N GLN A 167 -14.08 -27.81 6.56
CA GLN A 167 -14.24 -28.46 5.23
C GLN A 167 -15.52 -28.01 4.48
N SER A 168 -16.55 -27.57 5.22
CA SER A 168 -17.78 -27.01 4.65
C SER A 168 -17.55 -25.69 3.89
N VAL A 169 -16.50 -24.94 4.22
CA VAL A 169 -16.15 -23.69 3.55
C VAL A 169 -15.40 -23.93 2.23
N ASP A 170 -14.67 -25.05 2.13
CA ASP A 170 -13.98 -25.43 0.89
C ASP A 170 -14.95 -25.94 -0.21
N GLN A 171 -16.13 -26.44 0.17
CA GLN A 171 -17.08 -27.07 -0.78
C GLN A 171 -18.34 -26.25 -1.08
N THR A 172 -18.77 -25.35 -0.20
CA THR A 172 -20.03 -24.60 -0.36
C THR A 172 -19.86 -23.16 -0.85
N THR A 173 -18.71 -22.60 -0.75
CA THR A 173 -18.37 -21.46 -1.58
C THR A 173 -17.86 -22.00 -2.93
N THR A 174 -18.75 -22.33 -3.83
CA THR A 174 -18.56 -21.94 -5.23
C THR A 174 -18.25 -20.44 -5.14
N LYS A 175 -16.97 -20.10 -4.89
CA LYS A 175 -16.47 -18.74 -5.03
C LYS A 175 -16.91 -18.36 -6.43
N LYS A 176 -17.98 -17.56 -6.54
CA LYS A 176 -18.34 -16.94 -7.81
C LYS A 176 -17.02 -16.40 -8.31
N GLN A 177 -16.47 -17.04 -9.33
CA GLN A 177 -15.19 -16.65 -9.92
C GLN A 177 -15.29 -15.16 -10.08
N VAL A 178 -14.32 -14.41 -9.55
CA VAL A 178 -14.32 -12.95 -9.77
C VAL A 178 -14.42 -12.83 -11.29
N PRO A 179 -15.55 -12.34 -11.84
CA PRO A 179 -15.75 -12.43 -13.28
C PRO A 179 -14.76 -11.44 -13.88
N ILE A 180 -13.67 -11.96 -14.44
CA ILE A 180 -12.61 -11.15 -15.09
C ILE A 180 -13.27 -10.16 -16.05
N LYS A 181 -14.35 -10.59 -16.72
CA LYS A 181 -15.15 -9.76 -17.60
C LYS A 181 -15.76 -8.54 -16.89
N GLN A 182 -16.29 -8.69 -15.68
CA GLN A 182 -16.82 -7.58 -14.87
C GLN A 182 -15.70 -6.67 -14.38
N MET A 183 -14.54 -7.24 -14.00
CA MET A 183 -13.38 -6.48 -13.62
C MET A 183 -12.81 -5.65 -14.78
N LEU A 184 -12.73 -6.23 -15.99
CA LEU A 184 -12.33 -5.51 -17.20
C LEU A 184 -13.34 -4.42 -17.59
N HIS A 185 -14.64 -4.69 -17.42
CA HIS A 185 -15.68 -3.70 -17.68
C HIS A 185 -15.60 -2.49 -16.72
N LEU A 186 -15.14 -2.67 -15.47
CA LEU A 186 -14.90 -1.55 -14.56
C LEU A 186 -13.91 -0.54 -15.12
N PHE A 187 -12.89 -0.98 -15.86
CA PHE A 187 -11.93 -0.07 -16.49
C PHE A 187 -12.50 0.74 -17.66
N THR A 188 -13.70 0.42 -18.12
CA THR A 188 -14.45 1.24 -19.09
C THR A 188 -15.56 2.06 -18.42
N TYR A 189 -15.90 1.75 -17.16
CA TYR A 189 -16.94 2.45 -16.40
C TYR A 189 -16.41 3.79 -15.86
N LYS A 190 -16.84 4.87 -16.46
CA LYS A 190 -16.31 6.22 -16.21
C LYS A 190 -16.28 6.65 -14.73
N PRO A 191 -17.35 6.46 -13.89
CA PRO A 191 -17.31 6.86 -12.49
C PRO A 191 -16.24 6.10 -11.70
N PHE A 192 -16.08 4.79 -11.92
CA PHE A 192 -15.03 4.00 -11.30
C PHE A 192 -13.64 4.46 -11.74
N LEU A 193 -13.44 4.69 -13.03
CA LEU A 193 -12.16 5.12 -13.58
C LEU A 193 -11.74 6.49 -13.03
N GLN A 194 -12.70 7.42 -12.92
CA GLN A 194 -12.48 8.74 -12.36
C GLN A 194 -11.98 8.68 -10.91
N ILE A 195 -12.66 7.93 -10.04
CA ILE A 195 -12.27 7.80 -8.63
C ILE A 195 -10.96 7.02 -8.51
N SER A 196 -10.79 5.96 -9.30
CA SER A 196 -9.59 5.10 -9.25
C SER A 196 -8.34 5.82 -9.73
N LEU A 197 -8.41 6.64 -10.80
CA LEU A 197 -7.29 7.45 -11.26
C LEU A 197 -6.92 8.54 -10.25
N SER A 198 -7.90 9.20 -9.64
CA SER A 198 -7.64 10.14 -8.56
C SER A 198 -6.96 9.43 -7.37
N GLY A 199 -7.44 8.23 -7.01
CA GLY A 199 -6.83 7.37 -5.99
C GLY A 199 -5.41 6.92 -6.34
N MET A 200 -5.11 6.67 -7.62
CA MET A 200 -3.77 6.36 -8.10
C MET A 200 -2.80 7.53 -7.87
N PHE A 201 -3.20 8.75 -8.20
CA PHE A 201 -2.37 9.94 -7.95
C PHE A 201 -2.19 10.20 -6.46
N TYR A 202 -3.23 10.00 -5.66
CA TYR A 202 -3.12 10.02 -4.21
C TYR A 202 -2.09 9.00 -3.69
N TYR A 203 -2.10 7.75 -4.20
CA TYR A 203 -1.12 6.73 -3.81
C TYR A 203 0.30 7.06 -4.30
N TYR A 204 0.44 7.73 -5.41
CA TYR A 204 1.72 8.29 -5.83
C TYR A 204 2.26 9.28 -4.79
N CYS A 205 1.43 10.23 -4.31
CA CYS A 205 1.81 11.18 -3.26
C CYS A 205 2.20 10.46 -1.95
N PHE A 206 1.39 9.47 -1.55
CA PHE A 206 1.63 8.66 -0.36
C PHE A 206 3.00 8.00 -0.40
N PHE A 207 3.33 7.33 -1.50
CA PHE A 207 4.60 6.61 -1.63
C PHE A 207 5.78 7.52 -1.95
N THR A 208 5.58 8.69 -2.52
CA THR A 208 6.63 9.74 -2.57
C THR A 208 7.05 10.16 -1.15
N ILE A 209 6.09 10.34 -0.24
CA ILE A 209 6.42 10.66 1.16
C ILE A 209 7.08 9.46 1.83
N LEU A 210 6.51 8.26 1.69
CA LEU A 210 6.96 7.06 2.39
C LEU A 210 8.37 6.60 1.95
N ALA A 211 8.60 6.51 0.64
CA ALA A 211 9.81 5.93 0.09
C ALA A 211 10.93 6.96 -0.12
N PHE A 212 10.60 8.15 -0.61
CA PHE A 212 11.61 9.14 -0.96
C PHE A 212 12.05 10.03 0.22
N SER A 213 11.14 10.38 1.16
CA SER A 213 11.52 11.25 2.30
C SER A 213 12.69 10.73 3.15
N PRO A 214 12.80 9.41 3.45
CA PRO A 214 13.95 8.88 4.20
C PRO A 214 15.31 9.24 3.60
N LEU A 215 15.40 9.26 2.27
CA LEU A 215 16.64 9.53 1.54
C LEU A 215 17.13 10.98 1.67
N VAL A 216 16.19 11.93 1.92
CA VAL A 216 16.50 13.36 1.92
C VAL A 216 16.49 14.00 3.32
N LEU A 217 16.15 13.24 4.36
CA LEU A 217 16.13 13.75 5.74
C LEU A 217 17.52 13.82 6.38
N GLY A 218 18.51 13.05 5.91
CA GLY A 218 19.85 13.02 6.50
C GLY A 218 19.88 12.51 7.95
N LEU A 219 18.91 11.69 8.36
CA LEU A 219 18.78 11.16 9.71
C LEU A 219 19.28 9.70 9.78
N SER A 220 19.67 9.25 10.97
CA SER A 220 19.97 7.84 11.21
C SER A 220 18.70 6.99 11.09
N ALA A 221 18.86 5.70 10.76
CA ALA A 221 17.76 4.75 10.58
C ALA A 221 16.78 4.73 11.77
N ILE A 222 17.29 4.79 13.00
CA ILE A 222 16.44 4.81 14.20
C ILE A 222 15.59 6.08 14.30
N LYS A 223 16.15 7.25 13.95
CA LYS A 223 15.40 8.52 13.95
C LYS A 223 14.34 8.52 12.86
N ILE A 224 14.66 8.03 11.66
CA ILE A 224 13.70 7.85 10.57
C ILE A 224 12.58 6.89 11.03
N GLY A 225 12.94 5.78 11.70
CA GLY A 225 11.99 4.83 12.25
C GLY A 225 10.97 5.48 13.20
N PHE A 226 11.42 6.37 14.11
CA PHE A 226 10.52 7.10 15.01
C PHE A 226 9.63 8.10 14.27
N VAL A 227 10.16 8.82 13.28
CA VAL A 227 9.37 9.75 12.46
C VAL A 227 8.23 9.01 11.74
N PHE A 228 8.55 7.90 11.09
CA PHE A 228 7.54 7.11 10.37
C PHE A 228 6.64 6.28 11.28
N PHE A 229 7.07 5.96 12.49
CA PHE A 229 6.18 5.40 13.52
C PHE A 229 5.11 6.44 13.93
N ALA A 230 5.50 7.68 14.22
CA ALA A 230 4.57 8.75 14.53
C ALA A 230 3.63 9.05 13.33
N TRP A 231 4.18 9.07 12.10
CA TRP A 231 3.42 9.19 10.86
C TRP A 231 2.38 8.06 10.72
N GLY A 232 2.77 6.81 10.99
CA GLY A 232 1.88 5.65 10.93
C GLY A 232 0.75 5.69 11.96
N LEU A 233 1.01 6.20 13.18
CA LEU A 233 -0.02 6.43 14.19
C LEU A 233 -1.01 7.50 13.73
N CYS A 234 -0.52 8.61 13.15
CA CYS A 234 -1.37 9.65 12.56
C CYS A 234 -2.20 9.10 11.41
N LEU A 235 -1.62 8.26 10.55
CA LEU A 235 -2.32 7.58 9.45
C LEU A 235 -3.46 6.69 9.98
N ALA A 236 -3.19 5.87 10.97
CA ALA A 236 -4.18 4.99 11.57
C ALA A 236 -5.31 5.78 12.22
N PHE A 237 -4.99 6.85 12.96
CA PHE A 237 -5.98 7.72 13.60
C PHE A 237 -6.81 8.49 12.57
N GLY A 238 -6.19 9.01 11.51
CA GLY A 238 -6.85 9.68 10.39
C GLY A 238 -7.85 8.75 9.67
N SER A 239 -7.43 7.53 9.40
CA SER A 239 -8.27 6.54 8.70
C SER A 239 -9.39 5.98 9.57
N ALA A 240 -9.10 5.61 10.83
CA ALA A 240 -10.07 4.89 11.67
C ALA A 240 -11.09 5.83 12.33
N LYS A 241 -10.68 7.05 12.72
CA LYS A 241 -11.53 7.96 13.48
C LYS A 241 -11.93 9.18 12.67
N ILE A 242 -10.96 9.98 12.23
CA ILE A 242 -11.28 11.29 11.63
C ILE A 242 -12.05 11.15 10.32
N ALA A 243 -11.70 10.17 9.48
CA ALA A 243 -12.45 9.91 8.24
C ALA A 243 -13.92 9.63 8.54
N HIS A 244 -14.20 8.75 9.51
CA HIS A 244 -15.56 8.40 9.92
C HIS A 244 -16.33 9.60 10.52
N ASP A 245 -15.70 10.36 11.41
CA ASP A 245 -16.32 11.55 12.03
C ASP A 245 -16.64 12.65 11.00
N LEU A 246 -15.81 12.77 9.96
CA LEU A 246 -16.04 13.71 8.86
C LEU A 246 -17.14 13.23 7.90
N GLU A 247 -17.17 11.93 7.53
CA GLU A 247 -18.24 11.34 6.70
C GLU A 247 -19.62 11.47 7.33
N ALA A 248 -19.71 11.45 8.66
CA ALA A 248 -20.96 11.67 9.37
C ALA A 248 -21.53 13.09 9.18
N ARG A 249 -20.70 14.06 8.78
CA ARG A 249 -21.07 15.49 8.68
C ARG A 249 -21.00 16.05 7.27
N TYR A 250 -20.15 15.50 6.42
CA TYR A 250 -19.85 16.05 5.11
C TYR A 250 -19.80 14.94 4.05
N ASN A 251 -20.07 15.29 2.80
CA ASN A 251 -19.98 14.39 1.68
C ASN A 251 -18.49 14.00 1.40
N SER A 252 -18.23 12.71 1.18
CA SER A 252 -16.89 12.16 0.96
C SER A 252 -16.10 12.89 -0.14
N LYS A 253 -16.74 13.29 -1.25
CA LYS A 253 -16.08 14.08 -2.31
C LYS A 253 -15.63 15.46 -1.82
N THR A 254 -16.42 16.12 -0.95
CA THR A 254 -16.05 17.41 -0.38
C THR A 254 -14.86 17.28 0.55
N ILE A 255 -14.83 16.24 1.38
CA ILE A 255 -13.69 15.97 2.27
C ILE A 255 -12.42 15.70 1.43
N LEU A 256 -12.53 14.82 0.42
CA LEU A 256 -11.42 14.50 -0.49
C LEU A 256 -10.87 15.74 -1.19
N LYS A 257 -11.70 16.72 -1.55
CA LYS A 257 -11.24 17.99 -2.12
C LYS A 257 -10.28 18.71 -1.19
N PHE A 258 -10.68 18.93 0.05
CA PHE A 258 -9.86 19.68 1.02
C PHE A 258 -8.62 18.89 1.45
N THR A 259 -8.73 17.59 1.61
CA THR A 259 -7.61 16.74 2.01
C THR A 259 -6.58 16.56 0.88
N LEU A 260 -6.99 16.52 -0.39
CA LEU A 260 -6.06 16.53 -1.52
C LEU A 260 -5.35 17.87 -1.69
N ILE A 261 -6.05 19.01 -1.44
CA ILE A 261 -5.42 20.33 -1.39
C ILE A 261 -4.40 20.40 -0.25
N ALA A 262 -4.77 19.92 0.95
CA ALA A 262 -3.86 19.88 2.09
C ALA A 262 -2.65 18.97 1.80
N CYS A 263 -2.84 17.83 1.16
CA CYS A 263 -1.76 16.95 0.72
C CYS A 263 -0.82 17.66 -0.28
N ALA A 264 -1.37 18.34 -1.28
CA ALA A 264 -0.58 19.11 -2.25
C ALA A 264 0.22 20.22 -1.55
N LEU A 265 -0.40 20.95 -0.61
CA LEU A 265 0.28 22.00 0.16
C LEU A 265 1.44 21.43 0.99
N ILE A 266 1.23 20.32 1.69
CA ILE A 266 2.29 19.65 2.46
C ILE A 266 3.45 19.25 1.54
N LEU A 267 3.17 18.69 0.38
CA LEU A 267 4.18 18.29 -0.60
C LEU A 267 4.96 19.48 -1.16
N ILE A 268 4.29 20.61 -1.46
CA ILE A 268 4.98 21.86 -1.86
C ILE A 268 5.91 22.32 -0.75
N LEU A 269 5.43 22.37 0.49
CA LEU A 269 6.23 22.80 1.64
C LEU A 269 7.43 21.86 1.87
N LEU A 270 7.28 20.54 1.71
CA LEU A 270 8.39 19.57 1.79
C LEU A 270 9.44 19.81 0.70
N GLY A 271 9.02 20.22 -0.49
CA GLY A 271 9.92 20.54 -1.60
C GLY A 271 10.67 21.87 -1.42
N VAL A 272 10.03 22.87 -0.81
CA VAL A 272 10.56 24.24 -0.75
C VAL A 272 11.30 24.51 0.55
N ILE A 273 10.83 23.99 1.70
CA ILE A 273 11.39 24.33 3.01
C ILE A 273 12.58 23.41 3.32
N PRO A 274 13.81 23.94 3.52
CA PRO A 274 14.97 23.11 3.82
C PRO A 274 15.13 22.78 5.31
N VAL A 275 14.28 23.36 6.19
CA VAL A 275 14.41 23.23 7.64
C VAL A 275 13.97 21.84 8.11
N LEU A 276 14.90 21.06 8.66
CA LEU A 276 14.69 19.65 9.03
C LEU A 276 13.49 19.44 9.96
N TRP A 277 13.36 20.22 11.02
CA TRP A 277 12.27 20.06 11.99
C TRP A 277 10.88 20.33 11.39
N ILE A 278 10.80 21.26 10.45
CA ILE A 278 9.57 21.55 9.71
C ILE A 278 9.25 20.39 8.79
N ARG A 279 10.24 19.84 8.08
CA ARG A 279 10.04 18.64 7.24
C ARG A 279 9.53 17.45 8.05
N ILE A 280 10.12 17.19 9.23
CA ILE A 280 9.68 16.12 10.13
C ILE A 280 8.21 16.33 10.54
N ALA A 281 7.85 17.54 10.98
CA ALA A 281 6.47 17.86 11.37
C ALA A 281 5.49 17.68 10.20
N LEU A 282 5.85 18.15 9.00
CA LEU A 282 5.03 17.99 7.79
C LEU A 282 4.84 16.52 7.41
N ILE A 283 5.88 15.70 7.51
CA ILE A 283 5.78 14.25 7.28
C ILE A 283 4.81 13.63 8.28
N ILE A 284 4.94 13.89 9.57
CA ILE A 284 4.04 13.32 10.60
C ILE A 284 2.59 13.76 10.36
N ILE A 285 2.35 15.05 10.11
CA ILE A 285 1.02 15.58 9.84
C ILE A 285 0.44 15.00 8.54
N SER A 286 1.27 14.77 7.53
CA SER A 286 0.82 14.15 6.28
C SER A 286 0.17 12.80 6.53
N GLY A 287 0.64 12.03 7.52
CA GLY A 287 0.04 10.75 7.89
C GLY A 287 -1.46 10.87 8.18
N LEU A 288 -1.87 11.91 8.91
CA LEU A 288 -3.28 12.16 9.21
C LEU A 288 -4.11 12.36 7.93
N ILE A 289 -3.65 13.25 7.06
CA ILE A 289 -4.33 13.57 5.79
C ILE A 289 -4.38 12.35 4.86
N LEU A 290 -3.26 11.62 4.77
CA LEU A 290 -3.17 10.42 3.96
C LEU A 290 -4.05 9.29 4.50
N GLY A 291 -4.20 9.19 5.82
CA GLY A 291 -5.12 8.24 6.46
C GLY A 291 -6.58 8.51 6.11
N ILE A 292 -7.01 9.78 6.20
CA ILE A 292 -8.36 10.19 5.80
C ILE A 292 -8.61 9.83 4.34
N ASN A 293 -7.70 10.20 3.44
CA ASN A 293 -7.81 9.89 2.01
C ASN A 293 -7.89 8.38 1.74
N ASN A 294 -7.10 7.56 2.46
CA ASN A 294 -7.10 6.12 2.28
C ASN A 294 -8.47 5.49 2.56
N ALA A 295 -9.13 5.90 3.65
CA ALA A 295 -10.47 5.44 3.98
C ALA A 295 -11.49 5.91 2.94
N LEU A 296 -11.52 7.22 2.67
CA LEU A 296 -12.53 7.85 1.82
C LEU A 296 -12.48 7.39 0.36
N PHE A 297 -11.30 7.24 -0.23
CA PHE A 297 -11.19 6.71 -1.59
C PHE A 297 -11.72 5.29 -1.69
N THR A 298 -11.43 4.44 -0.69
CA THR A 298 -11.91 3.05 -0.66
C THR A 298 -13.43 3.00 -0.53
N THR A 299 -14.02 3.78 0.36
CA THR A 299 -15.48 3.87 0.52
C THR A 299 -16.12 4.40 -0.75
N THR A 300 -15.65 5.54 -1.25
CA THR A 300 -16.22 6.22 -2.42
C THR A 300 -16.21 5.34 -3.68
N VAL A 301 -15.14 4.59 -3.94
CA VAL A 301 -15.07 3.73 -5.13
C VAL A 301 -16.04 2.56 -5.04
N ILE A 302 -16.25 2.02 -3.84
CA ILE A 302 -17.19 0.91 -3.61
C ILE A 302 -18.64 1.38 -3.76
N GLU A 303 -18.98 2.56 -3.23
CA GLU A 303 -20.33 3.13 -3.30
C GLU A 303 -20.75 3.51 -4.72
N HIS A 304 -19.81 3.90 -5.58
CA HIS A 304 -20.10 4.32 -6.96
C HIS A 304 -19.89 3.18 -7.99
N SER A 305 -19.69 1.97 -7.55
CA SER A 305 -19.51 0.81 -8.44
C SER A 305 -20.81 0.03 -8.62
N PRO A 306 -21.13 -0.40 -9.85
CA PRO A 306 -22.29 -1.26 -10.11
C PRO A 306 -22.05 -2.73 -9.75
N TYR A 307 -20.81 -3.10 -9.42
CA TYR A 307 -20.43 -4.49 -9.15
C TYR A 307 -20.20 -4.80 -7.68
N ALA A 308 -20.11 -6.07 -7.37
CA ALA A 308 -19.85 -6.56 -6.02
C ALA A 308 -18.57 -5.93 -5.42
N ARG A 309 -18.60 -5.66 -4.11
CA ARG A 309 -17.50 -5.02 -3.36
C ARG A 309 -16.14 -5.70 -3.61
N SER A 310 -16.10 -7.03 -3.70
CA SER A 310 -14.87 -7.80 -3.94
C SER A 310 -14.25 -7.52 -5.31
N VAL A 311 -15.07 -7.44 -6.36
CA VAL A 311 -14.63 -7.12 -7.74
C VAL A 311 -14.10 -5.69 -7.80
N THR A 312 -14.87 -4.75 -7.27
CA THR A 312 -14.53 -3.32 -7.24
C THR A 312 -13.26 -3.06 -6.45
N SER A 313 -13.14 -3.62 -5.25
CA SER A 313 -11.95 -3.47 -4.41
C SER A 313 -10.70 -4.08 -5.06
N GLY A 314 -10.82 -5.23 -5.73
CA GLY A 314 -9.71 -5.84 -6.47
C GLY A 314 -9.22 -4.96 -7.61
N ALA A 315 -10.13 -4.45 -8.44
CA ALA A 315 -9.80 -3.55 -9.54
C ALA A 315 -9.21 -2.22 -9.05
N TYR A 316 -9.79 -1.63 -8.00
CA TYR A 316 -9.28 -0.41 -7.39
C TYR A 316 -7.88 -0.60 -6.79
N ASN A 317 -7.67 -1.67 -6.06
CA ASN A 317 -6.37 -1.99 -5.49
C ASN A 317 -5.29 -2.10 -6.57
N PHE A 318 -5.59 -2.77 -7.70
CA PHE A 318 -4.66 -2.83 -8.82
C PHE A 318 -4.25 -1.42 -9.30
N VAL A 319 -5.22 -0.53 -9.55
CA VAL A 319 -4.95 0.83 -10.05
C VAL A 319 -4.15 1.65 -9.03
N ARG A 320 -4.57 1.65 -7.76
CA ARG A 320 -3.88 2.46 -6.74
C ARG A 320 -2.45 1.98 -6.47
N TRP A 321 -2.20 0.66 -6.46
CA TRP A 321 -0.86 0.13 -6.26
C TRP A 321 0.07 0.39 -7.44
N LEU A 322 -0.45 0.61 -8.65
CA LEU A 322 0.37 1.13 -9.76
C LEU A 322 0.89 2.53 -9.44
N GLY A 323 0.07 3.43 -8.90
CA GLY A 323 0.52 4.74 -8.41
C GLY A 323 1.63 4.63 -7.38
N ALA A 324 1.48 3.71 -6.42
CA ALA A 324 2.49 3.39 -5.43
C ALA A 324 3.81 2.89 -6.04
N ALA A 325 3.75 2.13 -7.12
CA ALA A 325 4.95 1.59 -7.79
C ALA A 325 5.68 2.64 -8.63
N PHE A 326 4.92 3.55 -9.28
CA PHE A 326 5.52 4.63 -10.08
C PHE A 326 6.17 5.72 -9.22
N ALA A 327 5.67 5.95 -8.00
CA ALA A 327 6.19 7.01 -7.14
C ALA A 327 7.70 6.86 -6.83
N PRO A 328 8.20 5.76 -6.28
CA PRO A 328 9.63 5.60 -6.03
C PRO A 328 10.44 5.59 -7.33
N LEU A 329 9.97 4.91 -8.39
CA LEU A 329 10.65 4.89 -9.67
C LEU A 329 10.89 6.30 -10.21
N CYS A 330 9.84 7.10 -10.28
CA CYS A 330 9.92 8.47 -10.79
C CYS A 330 10.70 9.39 -9.82
N SER A 331 10.48 9.25 -8.50
CA SER A 331 11.14 10.09 -7.50
C SER A 331 12.66 9.92 -7.54
N GLY A 332 13.15 8.70 -7.68
CA GLY A 332 14.58 8.42 -7.84
C GLY A 332 15.18 9.13 -9.06
N ILE A 333 14.60 8.88 -10.24
CA ILE A 333 15.08 9.47 -11.51
C ILE A 333 15.00 11.01 -11.47
N ILE A 334 13.88 11.56 -11.01
CA ILE A 334 13.65 12.99 -10.93
C ILE A 334 14.66 13.66 -9.97
N SER A 335 14.93 13.03 -8.83
CA SER A 335 15.85 13.58 -7.84
C SER A 335 17.29 13.66 -8.35
N GLU A 336 17.72 12.71 -9.17
CA GLU A 336 19.06 12.70 -9.78
C GLU A 336 19.21 13.70 -10.92
N THR A 337 18.13 13.93 -11.69
CA THR A 337 18.17 14.81 -12.87
C THR A 337 17.84 16.26 -12.57
N LEU A 338 16.85 16.50 -11.72
CA LEU A 338 16.34 17.86 -11.43
C LEU A 338 16.63 18.32 -10.00
N GLY A 339 16.93 17.40 -9.08
CA GLY A 339 17.21 17.69 -7.68
C GLY A 339 16.13 17.20 -6.72
N THR A 340 16.48 17.13 -5.44
CA THR A 340 15.69 16.46 -4.38
C THR A 340 14.36 17.14 -4.00
N SER A 341 14.13 18.38 -4.43
CA SER A 341 12.87 19.11 -4.24
C SER A 341 11.78 18.70 -5.23
N TYR A 342 12.16 18.35 -6.45
CA TYR A 342 11.22 18.14 -7.57
C TYR A 342 10.30 16.92 -7.40
N PRO A 343 10.71 15.79 -6.82
CA PRO A 343 9.78 14.67 -6.56
C PRO A 343 8.55 15.10 -5.75
N PHE A 344 8.73 15.93 -4.73
CA PHE A 344 7.63 16.46 -3.93
C PHE A 344 6.74 17.42 -4.71
N LEU A 345 7.34 18.31 -5.53
CA LEU A 345 6.58 19.27 -6.36
C LEU A 345 5.76 18.58 -7.43
N ILE A 346 6.30 17.55 -8.07
CA ILE A 346 5.58 16.74 -9.06
C ILE A 346 4.44 15.97 -8.39
N ALA A 347 4.69 15.36 -7.22
CA ALA A 347 3.64 14.71 -6.45
C ALA A 347 2.52 15.70 -6.06
N ALA A 348 2.86 16.94 -5.69
CA ALA A 348 1.87 17.98 -5.42
C ALA A 348 1.02 18.31 -6.65
N ALA A 349 1.65 18.43 -7.82
CA ALA A 349 0.93 18.65 -9.08
C ALA A 349 -0.01 17.47 -9.38
N LEU A 350 0.43 16.23 -9.18
CA LEU A 350 -0.40 15.03 -9.36
C LEU A 350 -1.57 14.98 -8.35
N ALA A 351 -1.40 15.44 -7.10
CA ALA A 351 -2.50 15.57 -6.15
C ALA A 351 -3.58 16.55 -6.66
N ILE A 352 -3.17 17.68 -7.22
CA ILE A 352 -4.07 18.67 -7.81
C ILE A 352 -4.77 18.11 -9.06
N ILE A 353 -4.03 17.41 -9.93
CA ILE A 353 -4.62 16.74 -11.11
C ILE A 353 -5.63 15.68 -10.65
N GLY A 354 -5.30 14.85 -9.65
CA GLY A 354 -6.20 13.86 -9.09
C GLY A 354 -7.48 14.50 -8.52
N MET A 355 -7.34 15.63 -7.84
CA MET A 355 -8.49 16.42 -7.38
C MET A 355 -9.31 16.93 -8.58
N ALA A 356 -8.70 17.50 -9.59
CA ALA A 356 -9.40 17.99 -10.76
C ALA A 356 -10.17 16.87 -11.47
N ILE A 357 -9.56 15.69 -11.64
CA ILE A 357 -10.21 14.51 -12.21
C ILE A 357 -11.45 14.13 -11.38
N LEU A 358 -11.36 14.13 -10.05
CA LEU A 358 -12.46 13.75 -9.17
C LEU A 358 -13.70 14.65 -9.34
N PHE A 359 -13.51 15.89 -9.80
CA PHE A 359 -14.59 16.88 -10.00
C PHE A 359 -15.01 17.07 -11.46
N LEU A 360 -14.43 16.33 -12.40
CA LEU A 360 -14.93 16.33 -13.78
C LEU A 360 -16.39 15.83 -13.78
N LYS A 361 -17.25 16.52 -14.55
CA LYS A 361 -18.63 16.07 -14.75
C LYS A 361 -18.60 14.81 -15.62
N VAL A 362 -18.89 13.68 -15.01
CA VAL A 362 -19.07 12.40 -15.72
C VAL A 362 -20.57 12.14 -15.79
N ALA A 363 -21.09 12.00 -16.99
CA ALA A 363 -22.47 11.58 -17.21
C ALA A 363 -22.66 10.18 -16.57
N GLN A 364 -23.59 10.07 -15.62
CA GLN A 364 -23.98 8.76 -15.13
C GLN A 364 -24.64 7.99 -16.27
N PRO A 365 -24.26 6.73 -16.53
CA PRO A 365 -24.98 5.90 -17.49
C PRO A 365 -26.45 5.81 -17.02
N ALA A 366 -27.38 5.95 -17.95
CA ALA A 366 -28.81 5.77 -17.64
C ALA A 366 -29.02 4.39 -17.02
N GLU A 367 -29.84 4.28 -15.97
CA GLU A 367 -30.15 3.08 -15.18
C GLU A 367 -30.49 1.82 -16.01
N LYS A 368 -30.89 2.00 -17.27
CA LYS A 368 -31.27 0.91 -18.20
C LYS A 368 -30.16 -0.08 -18.62
N GLN A 369 -28.89 0.19 -18.34
CA GLN A 369 -27.81 -0.75 -18.70
C GLN A 369 -27.49 -1.79 -17.62
N ILE A 370 -28.07 -1.68 -16.45
CA ILE A 370 -27.81 -2.58 -15.31
C ILE A 370 -28.69 -3.85 -15.38
N GLU A 371 -29.92 -3.75 -15.91
CA GLU A 371 -30.88 -4.87 -16.00
C GLU A 371 -30.54 -5.94 -17.06
N VAL A 372 -29.58 -5.72 -17.95
CA VAL A 372 -29.26 -6.66 -19.05
C VAL A 372 -28.10 -7.59 -18.70
N MET A 373 -27.51 -7.49 -17.51
CA MET A 373 -26.30 -8.22 -17.12
C MET A 373 -26.47 -9.15 -15.88
N GLU A 374 -27.69 -9.38 -15.41
CA GLU A 374 -28.04 -10.50 -14.53
C GLU A 374 -28.34 -11.76 -15.35
#